data_085b26983cf1390a16560dbc625a06ba
#
_entry.id   085b26983cf1390a16560dbc625a06ba
#
_cell.length_a   1.000
_cell.length_b   1.000
_cell.length_c   1.000
_cell.angle_alpha   90.00
_cell.angle_beta   90.00
_cell.angle_gamma   90.00
#
_symmetry.space_group_name_H-M   'P 1'
#
loop_
_entity.id
_entity.type
_entity.pdbx_description
1 polymer ?
#
loop_
_entity_poly.entity_id
_entity_poly.type
_entity_poly.pdbx_seq_one_letter_code
_entity_poly.pdbx_strand_id
1 'polypeptide(L)'
;TYDAIQLLKLSDVAGALSMEVHNGITSPFEEDLHTIRPQSGQLATARNIRNLLEGSGNTTVATQQRVQDPYTLRCIPQIHGASKDSIAYVKTKVEIEINSVTDNPIITKEGHVISGGNFHGEPMAQPFDFLGIAISEIGNVSERRVERLVNSQLSKLPSFLVKHPGLNSGFMIT
;
A
#
# COMPACT_ATOMS: atom_id res chain seq x y z
N THR A 1 -0.64 -8.85 11.12
CA THR A 1 -1.81 -8.33 10.35
C THR A 1 -2.19 -6.92 10.78
N TYR A 2 -2.31 -6.64 12.09
CA TYR A 2 -2.67 -5.29 12.57
C TYR A 2 -1.70 -4.21 12.06
N ASP A 3 -0.41 -4.39 12.25
CA ASP A 3 0.63 -3.42 11.81
C ASP A 3 0.61 -3.23 10.29
N ALA A 4 0.35 -4.29 9.52
CA ALA A 4 0.19 -4.20 8.08
C ALA A 4 -0.98 -3.29 7.67
N ILE A 5 -2.10 -3.34 8.39
CA ILE A 5 -3.25 -2.46 8.16
C ILE A 5 -2.89 -0.99 8.48
N GLN A 6 -2.14 -0.74 9.55
CA GLN A 6 -1.67 0.61 9.87
C GLN A 6 -0.68 1.12 8.82
N LEU A 7 0.24 0.25 8.35
CA LEU A 7 1.19 0.58 7.29
C LEU A 7 0.47 0.97 5.99
N LEU A 8 -0.62 0.28 5.60
CA LEU A 8 -1.43 0.66 4.43
C LEU A 8 -2.07 2.05 4.55
N LYS A 9 -2.52 2.43 5.75
CA LYS A 9 -3.04 3.79 5.97
C LYS A 9 -1.93 4.83 5.80
N LEU A 10 -0.78 4.58 6.41
CA LEU A 10 0.39 5.46 6.28
C LEU A 10 0.88 5.55 4.83
N SER A 11 0.82 4.45 4.07
CA SER A 11 1.23 4.45 2.66
C SER A 11 0.34 5.35 1.79
N ASP A 12 -0.97 5.42 2.06
CA ASP A 12 -1.86 6.35 1.34
C ASP A 12 -1.52 7.81 1.70
N VAL A 13 -1.25 8.11 2.97
CA VAL A 13 -0.82 9.45 3.41
C VAL A 13 0.51 9.83 2.75
N ALA A 14 1.51 8.95 2.78
CA ALA A 14 2.80 9.18 2.13
C ALA A 14 2.66 9.33 0.60
N GLY A 15 1.73 8.59 0.00
CA GLY A 15 1.37 8.72 -1.41
C GLY A 15 0.81 10.11 -1.74
N ALA A 16 -0.14 10.59 -0.93
CA ALA A 16 -0.73 11.92 -1.10
C ALA A 16 0.30 13.05 -0.90
N LEU A 17 1.16 12.96 0.12
CA LEU A 17 2.27 13.90 0.32
C LEU A 17 3.23 13.90 -0.88
N SER A 18 3.51 12.73 -1.45
CA SER A 18 4.35 12.64 -2.66
C SER A 18 3.69 13.32 -3.86
N MET A 19 2.36 13.19 -3.99
CA MET A 19 1.59 13.92 -5.02
C MET A 19 1.75 15.42 -4.87
N GLU A 20 1.62 15.97 -3.68
CA GLU A 20 1.76 17.41 -3.43
C GLU A 20 3.18 17.91 -3.73
N VAL A 21 4.22 17.22 -3.22
CA VAL A 21 5.62 17.64 -3.44
C VAL A 21 5.99 17.64 -4.92
N HIS A 22 5.42 16.74 -5.72
CA HIS A 22 5.67 16.64 -7.15
C HIS A 22 4.68 17.44 -8.02
N ASN A 23 3.76 18.20 -7.43
CA ASN A 23 2.63 18.82 -8.14
C ASN A 23 1.92 17.79 -9.03
N GLY A 24 1.52 16.65 -8.44
CA GLY A 24 0.99 15.50 -9.14
C GLY A 24 -0.31 15.79 -9.87
N ILE A 25 -0.55 15.06 -10.95
CA ILE A 25 -1.78 15.14 -11.75
C ILE A 25 -2.89 14.37 -11.05
N THR A 26 -4.05 14.98 -10.82
CA THR A 26 -5.15 14.40 -10.04
C THR A 26 -6.06 13.46 -10.83
N SER A 27 -6.14 13.57 -12.15
CA SER A 27 -7.04 12.76 -12.98
C SER A 27 -6.87 11.24 -12.84
N PRO A 28 -5.68 10.66 -12.52
CA PRO A 28 -5.57 9.22 -12.25
C PRO A 28 -6.35 8.72 -11.04
N PHE A 29 -6.91 9.61 -10.23
CA PHE A 29 -7.69 9.26 -9.04
C PHE A 29 -9.20 9.48 -9.22
N GLU A 30 -9.66 9.92 -10.40
CA GLU A 30 -11.07 10.13 -10.71
C GLU A 30 -11.89 8.84 -10.56
N GLU A 31 -13.10 8.95 -10.05
CA GLU A 31 -13.94 7.82 -9.67
C GLU A 31 -14.29 6.93 -10.86
N ASP A 32 -14.61 7.53 -12.00
CA ASP A 32 -15.00 6.81 -13.22
C ASP A 32 -13.92 5.85 -13.71
N LEU A 33 -12.62 6.24 -13.55
CA LEU A 33 -11.50 5.39 -13.90
C LEU A 33 -11.45 4.10 -13.07
N HIS A 34 -11.90 4.14 -11.83
CA HIS A 34 -11.82 3.01 -10.90
C HIS A 34 -13.08 2.17 -10.87
N THR A 35 -14.24 2.75 -11.16
CA THR A 35 -15.51 2.00 -11.24
C THR A 35 -15.56 1.02 -12.40
N ILE A 36 -14.88 1.31 -13.51
CA ILE A 36 -14.76 0.38 -14.65
C ILE A 36 -13.78 -0.78 -14.39
N ARG A 37 -12.98 -0.71 -13.30
CA ARG A 37 -12.11 -1.79 -12.81
C ARG A 37 -12.32 -1.95 -11.30
N PRO A 38 -13.42 -2.53 -10.84
CA PRO A 38 -13.93 -2.40 -9.48
C PRO A 38 -13.22 -3.30 -8.46
N GLN A 39 -11.90 -3.26 -8.40
CA GLN A 39 -11.12 -3.89 -7.32
C GLN A 39 -11.30 -3.07 -6.03
N SER A 40 -11.73 -3.72 -4.96
CA SER A 40 -12.13 -3.04 -3.71
C SER A 40 -11.05 -2.15 -3.12
N GLY A 41 -9.82 -2.66 -3.04
CA GLY A 41 -8.68 -1.91 -2.53
C GLY A 41 -8.30 -0.73 -3.42
N GLN A 42 -8.41 -0.89 -4.76
CA GLN A 42 -8.16 0.18 -5.72
C GLN A 42 -9.16 1.32 -5.56
N LEU A 43 -10.45 1.02 -5.47
CA LEU A 43 -11.53 1.99 -5.21
C LEU A 43 -11.29 2.74 -3.89
N ALA A 44 -10.98 1.99 -2.83
CA ALA A 44 -10.72 2.57 -1.51
C ALA A 44 -9.49 3.49 -1.54
N THR A 45 -8.41 3.10 -2.18
CA THR A 45 -7.19 3.90 -2.29
C THR A 45 -7.43 5.17 -3.10
N ALA A 46 -8.08 5.08 -4.26
CA ALA A 46 -8.39 6.26 -5.08
C ALA A 46 -9.22 7.28 -4.29
N ARG A 47 -10.25 6.82 -3.58
CA ARG A 47 -11.05 7.68 -2.70
C ARG A 47 -10.22 8.31 -1.59
N ASN A 48 -9.34 7.55 -0.92
CA ASN A 48 -8.49 8.07 0.13
C ASN A 48 -7.57 9.18 -0.39
N ILE A 49 -6.93 8.96 -1.53
CA ILE A 49 -6.05 9.97 -2.14
C ILE A 49 -6.84 11.23 -2.53
N ARG A 50 -8.04 11.10 -3.14
CA ARG A 50 -8.89 12.25 -3.44
C ARG A 50 -9.19 13.06 -2.18
N ASN A 51 -9.62 12.38 -1.10
CA ASN A 51 -9.96 13.05 0.16
C ASN A 51 -8.74 13.73 0.80
N LEU A 52 -7.57 13.11 0.74
CA LEU A 52 -6.33 13.67 1.28
C LEU A 52 -5.83 14.88 0.49
N LEU A 53 -6.12 14.94 -0.80
CA LEU A 53 -5.72 16.04 -1.70
C LEU A 53 -6.81 17.12 -1.84
N GLU A 54 -7.96 16.95 -1.21
CA GLU A 54 -9.05 17.93 -1.28
C GLU A 54 -8.58 19.30 -0.77
N GLY A 55 -8.79 20.34 -1.59
CA GLY A 55 -8.36 21.71 -1.27
C GLY A 55 -6.85 21.97 -1.41
N SER A 56 -6.05 21.00 -1.84
CA SER A 56 -4.62 21.19 -2.05
C SER A 56 -4.35 22.14 -3.22
N GLY A 57 -3.52 23.15 -2.99
CA GLY A 57 -2.96 24.02 -4.04
C GLY A 57 -1.68 23.47 -4.70
N ASN A 58 -1.21 22.30 -4.26
CA ASN A 58 0.05 21.68 -4.71
C ASN A 58 -0.17 20.52 -5.70
N THR A 59 -1.31 20.45 -6.35
CA THR A 59 -1.61 19.47 -7.39
C THR A 59 -1.83 20.17 -8.73
N THR A 60 -1.87 19.40 -9.82
CA THR A 60 -2.05 19.95 -11.17
C THR A 60 -2.99 19.09 -12.02
N VAL A 61 -3.27 19.58 -13.23
CA VAL A 61 -3.98 18.85 -14.28
C VAL A 61 -3.02 18.48 -15.40
N ALA A 62 -3.38 17.48 -16.21
CA ALA A 62 -2.60 17.11 -17.39
C ALA A 62 -2.53 18.26 -18.41
N THR A 63 -1.35 18.44 -19.02
CA THR A 63 -1.08 19.43 -20.07
C THR A 63 -0.42 18.75 -21.26
N GLN A 64 -0.24 19.47 -22.38
CA GLN A 64 0.50 18.94 -23.52
C GLN A 64 1.97 18.63 -23.20
N GLN A 65 2.59 19.39 -22.28
CA GLN A 65 3.97 19.18 -21.84
C GLN A 65 4.11 18.13 -20.76
N ARG A 66 3.05 17.87 -19.99
CA ARG A 66 3.00 16.87 -18.92
C ARG A 66 1.69 16.11 -18.98
N VAL A 67 1.67 15.10 -19.85
CA VAL A 67 0.47 14.27 -20.11
C VAL A 67 0.16 13.35 -18.95
N GLN A 68 1.18 12.82 -18.28
CA GLN A 68 1.03 11.83 -17.20
C GLN A 68 2.21 11.85 -16.23
N ASP A 69 1.93 11.42 -15.00
CA ASP A 69 2.95 11.19 -13.97
C ASP A 69 3.58 9.79 -14.09
N PRO A 70 4.72 9.55 -13.45
CA PRO A 70 5.32 8.22 -13.36
C PRO A 70 4.40 7.26 -12.57
N TYR A 71 4.64 5.96 -12.74
CA TYR A 71 3.82 4.91 -12.10
C TYR A 71 3.75 5.03 -10.58
N THR A 72 4.84 5.46 -9.93
CA THR A 72 4.90 5.63 -8.46
C THR A 72 3.91 6.66 -7.93
N LEU A 73 3.39 7.55 -8.77
CA LEU A 73 2.36 8.52 -8.46
C LEU A 73 1.01 8.12 -9.06
N ARG A 74 0.92 7.97 -10.38
CA ARG A 74 -0.38 7.74 -11.04
C ARG A 74 -0.97 6.34 -10.81
N CYS A 75 -0.16 5.35 -10.42
CA CYS A 75 -0.62 3.99 -10.14
C CYS A 75 -0.78 3.68 -8.64
N ILE A 76 -0.76 4.71 -7.77
CA ILE A 76 -1.01 4.54 -6.33
C ILE A 76 -2.27 3.69 -6.07
N PRO A 77 -3.44 3.94 -6.71
CA PRO A 77 -4.64 3.14 -6.45
C PRO A 77 -4.48 1.67 -6.79
N GLN A 78 -3.81 1.34 -7.91
CA GLN A 78 -3.63 -0.02 -8.37
C GLN A 78 -2.66 -0.80 -7.47
N ILE A 79 -1.55 -0.17 -7.07
CA ILE A 79 -0.50 -0.80 -6.26
C ILE A 79 -0.96 -0.97 -4.81
N HIS A 80 -1.34 0.12 -4.15
CA HIS A 80 -1.80 0.05 -2.75
C HIS A 80 -3.10 -0.76 -2.63
N GLY A 81 -3.97 -0.67 -3.65
CA GLY A 81 -5.22 -1.41 -3.69
C GLY A 81 -5.01 -2.92 -3.71
N ALA A 82 -4.11 -3.42 -4.54
CA ALA A 82 -3.79 -4.85 -4.58
C ALA A 82 -3.27 -5.36 -3.22
N SER A 83 -2.40 -4.60 -2.56
CA SER A 83 -1.92 -4.92 -1.22
C SER A 83 -3.04 -4.89 -0.17
N LYS A 84 -3.98 -3.93 -0.26
CA LYS A 84 -5.16 -3.87 0.62
C LYS A 84 -6.05 -5.10 0.48
N ASP A 85 -6.34 -5.53 -0.74
CA ASP A 85 -7.17 -6.72 -1.00
C ASP A 85 -6.51 -7.98 -0.47
N SER A 86 -5.20 -8.14 -0.67
CA SER A 86 -4.41 -9.26 -0.11
C SER A 86 -4.42 -9.26 1.42
N ILE A 87 -4.20 -8.12 2.05
CA ILE A 87 -4.18 -8.00 3.53
C ILE A 87 -5.60 -8.22 4.12
N ALA A 88 -6.65 -7.82 3.41
CA ALA A 88 -8.03 -8.11 3.81
C ALA A 88 -8.32 -9.61 3.80
N TYR A 89 -7.84 -10.34 2.79
CA TYR A 89 -7.90 -11.80 2.77
C TYR A 89 -7.17 -12.41 3.97
N VAL A 90 -5.93 -11.99 4.24
CA VAL A 90 -5.15 -12.49 5.40
C VAL A 90 -5.87 -12.21 6.71
N LYS A 91 -6.42 -10.99 6.86
CA LYS A 91 -7.20 -10.61 8.06
C LYS A 91 -8.35 -11.59 8.30
N THR A 92 -9.12 -11.91 7.25
CA THR A 92 -10.24 -12.85 7.35
C THR A 92 -9.77 -14.24 7.82
N LYS A 93 -8.63 -14.74 7.30
CA LYS A 93 -8.06 -16.03 7.73
C LYS A 93 -7.62 -16.01 9.19
N VAL A 94 -6.94 -14.96 9.60
CA VAL A 94 -6.51 -14.79 11.01
C VAL A 94 -7.72 -14.72 11.95
N GLU A 95 -8.77 -13.99 11.59
CA GLU A 95 -9.99 -13.88 12.40
C GLU A 95 -10.73 -15.23 12.57
N ILE A 96 -10.68 -16.10 11.57
CA ILE A 96 -11.20 -17.46 11.70
C ILE A 96 -10.30 -18.26 12.63
N GLU A 97 -9.00 -18.26 12.41
CA GLU A 97 -8.03 -19.09 13.14
C GLU A 97 -8.01 -18.78 14.64
N ILE A 98 -8.02 -17.53 15.04
CA ILE A 98 -8.03 -17.14 16.47
C ILE A 98 -9.30 -17.57 17.23
N ASN A 99 -10.34 -17.96 16.50
CA ASN A 99 -11.60 -18.46 17.06
C ASN A 99 -11.79 -19.96 16.80
N SER A 100 -10.78 -20.67 16.29
CA SER A 100 -10.84 -22.07 15.92
C SER A 100 -10.22 -22.96 17.00
N VAL A 101 -10.62 -24.23 17.00
CA VAL A 101 -9.96 -25.29 17.78
C VAL A 101 -8.91 -25.94 16.88
N THR A 102 -7.65 -25.73 17.19
CA THR A 102 -6.48 -26.07 16.36
C THR A 102 -5.62 -27.17 17.01
N ASP A 103 -6.26 -28.26 17.44
CA ASP A 103 -5.58 -29.34 18.15
C ASP A 103 -6.06 -30.75 17.67
N ASN A 104 -5.46 -31.78 18.23
CA ASN A 104 -5.80 -33.19 18.06
C ASN A 104 -5.48 -33.98 19.36
N PRO A 105 -6.38 -34.81 19.88
CA PRO A 105 -7.77 -35.03 19.40
C PRO A 105 -8.72 -33.88 19.79
N ILE A 106 -9.84 -33.80 19.09
CA ILE A 106 -10.96 -32.92 19.45
C ILE A 106 -11.98 -33.68 20.26
N ILE A 107 -12.47 -33.07 21.35
CA ILE A 107 -13.59 -33.60 22.14
C ILE A 107 -14.83 -32.78 21.82
N THR A 108 -15.88 -33.43 21.31
CA THR A 108 -17.14 -32.75 20.98
C THR A 108 -17.94 -32.42 22.26
N LYS A 109 -18.97 -31.60 22.10
CA LYS A 109 -19.89 -31.27 23.21
C LYS A 109 -20.59 -32.50 23.77
N GLU A 110 -20.80 -33.52 22.96
CA GLU A 110 -21.41 -34.83 23.33
C GLU A 110 -20.40 -35.81 23.94
N GLY A 111 -19.13 -35.39 24.09
CA GLY A 111 -18.06 -36.21 24.70
C GLY A 111 -17.39 -37.19 23.72
N HIS A 112 -17.67 -37.09 22.42
CA HIS A 112 -17.00 -37.95 21.44
C HIS A 112 -15.58 -37.47 21.20
N VAL A 113 -14.63 -38.38 21.13
CA VAL A 113 -13.23 -38.11 20.81
C VAL A 113 -13.00 -38.33 19.31
N ILE A 114 -12.57 -37.31 18.61
CA ILE A 114 -12.32 -37.36 17.16
C ILE A 114 -10.85 -37.02 16.91
N SER A 115 -10.14 -37.94 16.26
CA SER A 115 -8.79 -37.66 15.74
C SER A 115 -8.88 -37.06 14.34
N GLY A 116 -8.21 -35.91 14.13
CA GLY A 116 -8.22 -35.18 12.85
C GLY A 116 -6.97 -34.36 12.65
N GLY A 117 -6.99 -33.47 11.68
CA GLY A 117 -5.84 -32.65 11.23
C GLY A 117 -5.91 -31.18 11.61
N ASN A 118 -6.74 -30.76 12.56
CA ASN A 118 -6.94 -29.35 12.90
C ASN A 118 -5.68 -28.66 13.49
N PHE A 119 -4.67 -29.43 13.87
CA PHE A 119 -3.35 -28.93 14.27
C PHE A 119 -2.50 -28.44 13.11
N HIS A 120 -2.90 -28.69 11.86
CA HIS A 120 -2.07 -28.37 10.70
C HIS A 120 -2.07 -26.87 10.42
N GLY A 121 -0.89 -26.25 10.41
CA GLY A 121 -0.71 -24.80 10.28
C GLY A 121 -0.84 -24.23 8.86
N GLU A 122 -1.06 -25.05 7.82
CA GLU A 122 -1.16 -24.64 6.42
C GLU A 122 -2.20 -23.53 6.17
N PRO A 123 -3.38 -23.51 6.83
CA PRO A 123 -4.32 -22.41 6.69
C PRO A 123 -3.78 -21.04 7.08
N MET A 124 -2.68 -20.99 7.85
CA MET A 124 -1.98 -19.75 8.22
C MET A 124 -0.70 -19.52 7.44
N ALA A 125 0.01 -20.57 7.03
CA ALA A 125 1.27 -20.48 6.31
C ALA A 125 1.11 -19.68 5.00
N GLN A 126 0.20 -20.10 4.13
CA GLN A 126 -0.06 -19.44 2.85
C GLN A 126 -0.52 -17.98 3.00
N PRO A 127 -1.51 -17.64 3.87
CA PRO A 127 -1.87 -16.25 4.09
C PRO A 127 -0.72 -15.38 4.59
N PHE A 128 0.19 -15.89 5.41
CA PHE A 128 1.34 -15.10 5.86
C PHE A 128 2.39 -14.90 4.77
N ASP A 129 2.57 -15.83 3.84
CA ASP A 129 3.37 -15.60 2.65
C ASP A 129 2.75 -14.53 1.75
N PHE A 130 1.43 -14.56 1.56
CA PHE A 130 0.71 -13.49 0.83
C PHE A 130 0.84 -12.13 1.52
N LEU A 131 0.84 -12.10 2.86
CA LEU A 131 1.10 -10.90 3.63
C LEU A 131 2.49 -10.34 3.36
N GLY A 132 3.51 -11.20 3.35
CA GLY A 132 4.89 -10.82 3.04
C GLY A 132 5.02 -10.19 1.65
N ILE A 133 4.42 -10.82 0.63
CA ILE A 133 4.40 -10.31 -0.74
C ILE A 133 3.71 -8.93 -0.79
N ALA A 134 2.54 -8.79 -0.18
CA ALA A 134 1.76 -7.55 -0.20
C ALA A 134 2.50 -6.37 0.46
N ILE A 135 3.22 -6.62 1.56
CA ILE A 135 4.00 -5.59 2.26
C ILE A 135 5.25 -5.23 1.46
N SER A 136 5.90 -6.19 0.82
CA SER A 136 7.09 -5.96 -0.02
C SER A 136 6.79 -4.97 -1.16
N GLU A 137 5.61 -5.05 -1.78
CA GLU A 137 5.21 -4.12 -2.84
C GLU A 137 5.00 -2.69 -2.33
N ILE A 138 4.48 -2.52 -1.10
CA ILE A 138 4.39 -1.19 -0.47
C ILE A 138 5.79 -0.62 -0.21
N GLY A 139 6.73 -1.45 0.26
CA GLY A 139 8.14 -1.06 0.43
C GLY A 139 8.78 -0.67 -0.89
N ASN A 140 8.61 -1.48 -1.93
CA ASN A 140 9.15 -1.26 -3.27
C ASN A 140 8.69 0.09 -3.86
N VAL A 141 7.39 0.37 -3.84
CA VAL A 141 6.88 1.65 -4.38
C VAL A 141 7.28 2.85 -3.52
N SER A 142 7.42 2.67 -2.22
CA SER A 142 7.90 3.71 -1.31
C SER A 142 9.36 4.08 -1.61
N GLU A 143 10.22 3.09 -1.79
CA GLU A 143 11.62 3.30 -2.21
C GLU A 143 11.70 4.08 -3.52
N ARG A 144 10.90 3.72 -4.53
CA ARG A 144 10.86 4.46 -5.81
C ARG A 144 10.40 5.91 -5.67
N ARG A 145 9.56 6.23 -4.68
CA ARG A 145 9.18 7.63 -4.37
C ARG A 145 10.31 8.38 -3.68
N VAL A 146 11.03 7.73 -2.77
CA VAL A 146 12.21 8.30 -2.12
C VAL A 146 13.29 8.62 -3.17
N GLU A 147 13.62 7.68 -4.05
CA GLU A 147 14.56 7.92 -5.17
C GLU A 147 14.14 9.14 -5.98
N ARG A 148 12.85 9.23 -6.31
CA ARG A 148 12.34 10.36 -7.08
C ARG A 148 12.48 11.70 -6.35
N LEU A 149 12.35 11.73 -5.04
CA LEU A 149 12.52 12.94 -4.23
C LEU A 149 13.98 13.39 -4.13
N VAL A 150 14.90 12.46 -3.87
CA VAL A 150 16.32 12.77 -3.64
C VAL A 150 17.09 13.04 -4.93
N ASN A 151 16.57 12.59 -6.08
CA ASN A 151 17.15 12.80 -7.39
C ASN A 151 16.69 14.16 -7.96
N SER A 152 17.58 15.14 -7.97
CA SER A 152 17.28 16.52 -8.42
C SER A 152 16.83 16.61 -9.89
N GLN A 153 17.21 15.67 -10.74
CA GLN A 153 16.76 15.64 -12.15
C GLN A 153 15.27 15.30 -12.25
N LEU A 154 14.75 14.54 -11.29
CA LEU A 154 13.36 14.08 -11.25
C LEU A 154 12.47 15.01 -10.42
N SER A 155 12.93 15.44 -9.24
CA SER A 155 12.16 16.26 -8.30
C SER A 155 12.23 17.75 -8.59
N LYS A 156 13.31 18.23 -9.22
CA LYS A 156 13.67 19.64 -9.33
C LYS A 156 14.00 20.30 -7.98
N LEU A 157 14.13 19.51 -6.93
CA LEU A 157 14.59 19.93 -5.61
C LEU A 157 16.12 19.83 -5.52
N PRO A 158 16.76 20.41 -4.49
CA PRO A 158 18.20 20.23 -4.27
C PRO A 158 18.56 18.74 -4.15
N SER A 159 19.70 18.35 -4.74
CA SER A 159 20.18 16.95 -4.67
C SER A 159 20.22 16.49 -3.22
N PHE A 160 19.73 15.26 -2.97
CA PHE A 160 19.66 14.67 -1.63
C PHE A 160 18.87 15.50 -0.60
N LEU A 161 18.03 16.45 -1.06
CA LEU A 161 17.20 17.34 -0.24
C LEU A 161 18.03 18.13 0.79
N VAL A 162 19.24 18.56 0.42
CA VAL A 162 20.15 19.28 1.30
C VAL A 162 20.67 20.56 0.64
N LYS A 163 20.86 21.62 1.46
CA LYS A 163 21.20 22.97 0.95
C LYS A 163 22.55 23.03 0.22
N HIS A 164 23.54 22.24 0.63
CA HIS A 164 24.86 22.19 0.03
C HIS A 164 25.25 20.74 -0.27
N PRO A 165 24.72 20.14 -1.36
CA PRO A 165 25.03 18.77 -1.74
C PRO A 165 26.53 18.68 -2.11
N GLY A 166 27.17 17.57 -1.72
CA GLY A 166 28.61 17.40 -1.88
C GLY A 166 29.40 17.75 -0.62
N LEU A 167 29.02 18.81 0.11
CA LEU A 167 29.52 19.08 1.45
C LEU A 167 28.73 18.31 2.51
N ASN A 168 27.43 18.23 2.33
CA ASN A 168 26.52 17.51 3.21
C ASN A 168 25.88 16.31 2.47
N SER A 169 25.74 15.18 3.13
CA SER A 169 25.21 13.95 2.53
C SER A 169 23.67 13.99 2.36
N GLY A 170 22.96 14.69 3.26
CA GLY A 170 21.49 14.69 3.24
C GLY A 170 20.92 13.27 3.22
N PHE A 171 19.99 13.01 2.33
CA PHE A 171 19.34 11.71 2.14
C PHE A 171 20.03 10.85 1.06
N MET A 172 21.35 10.95 0.88
CA MET A 172 22.08 10.24 -0.17
C MET A 172 22.04 8.71 -0.04
N ILE A 173 21.90 8.20 1.18
CA ILE A 173 21.96 6.75 1.50
C ILE A 173 20.57 6.19 1.91
N THR A 174 19.52 6.94 1.72
CA THR A 174 18.15 6.53 2.12
C THR A 174 17.54 5.55 1.14
#